data_9d0f99c281279518b3f6633cafd7213e
#
_entry.id   9d0f99c281279518b3f6633cafd7213e
#
_cell.length_a   1.000
_cell.length_b   1.000
_cell.length_c   1.000
_cell.angle_alpha   90.00
_cell.angle_beta   90.00
_cell.angle_gamma   90.00
#
_symmetry.space_group_name_H-M   'P 1'
#
loop_
_entity.id
_entity.type
_entity.pdbx_description
1 polymer ?
#
loop_
_entity_poly.entity_id
_entity_poly.type
_entity_poly.pdbx_seq_one_letter_code
_entity_poly.pdbx_strand_id
1 'polypeptide(L)'
;MTMKFLIARLNHETNTFSPVPTPLEAFSPRYGQEALQDNLGMRTAMAAFIDLARSLNAEMVTPVSAMANPSGPVHAAAYDELTRRIVEAAPGCDAILLDLHGAMVA
;
A
#
# COMPACT_ATOMS: atom_id res chain seq x y z
N MET A 1 1.38 -1.30 27.40
CA MET A 1 2.31 -1.25 26.24
C MET A 1 1.50 -1.20 24.96
N THR A 2 1.75 -0.22 24.11
CA THR A 2 0.98 -0.02 22.89
C THR A 2 1.66 -0.72 21.73
N MET A 3 0.92 -1.54 21.00
CA MET A 3 1.41 -2.15 19.77
C MET A 3 1.43 -1.11 18.65
N LYS A 4 2.35 -1.27 17.71
CA LYS A 4 2.50 -0.41 16.54
C LYS A 4 2.40 -1.25 15.26
N PHE A 5 1.42 -0.95 14.43
CA PHE A 5 1.15 -1.66 13.19
C PHE A 5 1.54 -0.81 11.99
N LEU A 6 2.30 -1.40 11.08
CA LEU A 6 2.43 -0.84 9.73
C LEU A 6 1.32 -1.41 8.88
N ILE A 7 0.57 -0.56 8.20
CA ILE A 7 -0.52 -0.94 7.31
C ILE A 7 -0.31 -0.23 5.98
N ALA A 8 -0.27 -0.99 4.89
CA ALA A 8 -0.05 -0.43 3.57
C ALA A 8 -0.82 -1.19 2.50
N ARG A 9 -1.08 -0.51 1.39
CA ARG A 9 -1.72 -1.07 0.22
C ARG A 9 -0.89 -0.75 -1.02
N LEU A 10 -0.62 -1.77 -1.82
CA LEU A 10 0.06 -1.62 -3.11
C LEU A 10 -0.51 -2.66 -4.06
N ASN A 11 -1.44 -2.25 -4.91
CA ASN A 11 -2.19 -3.14 -5.78
C ASN A 11 -2.04 -2.76 -7.24
N HIS A 12 -1.67 -3.71 -8.05
CA HIS A 12 -1.68 -3.61 -9.51
C HIS A 12 -1.84 -5.00 -10.12
N GLU A 13 -2.67 -5.09 -11.12
CA GLU A 13 -2.89 -6.30 -11.91
C GLU A 13 -2.27 -6.08 -13.28
N THR A 14 -1.05 -6.56 -13.49
CA THR A 14 -0.30 -6.31 -14.72
C THR A 14 -0.88 -7.11 -15.88
N ASN A 15 -1.04 -6.44 -17.03
CA ASN A 15 -1.30 -7.06 -18.31
C ASN A 15 0.01 -7.04 -19.12
N THR A 16 0.71 -8.18 -19.16
CA THR A 16 2.01 -8.26 -19.83
C THR A 16 1.91 -8.13 -21.34
N PHE A 17 0.71 -8.19 -21.94
CA PHE A 17 0.49 -7.93 -23.36
C PHE A 17 0.33 -6.44 -23.66
N SER A 18 0.13 -5.61 -22.63
CA SER A 18 0.02 -4.17 -22.84
C SER A 18 1.40 -3.55 -23.12
N PRO A 19 1.53 -2.72 -24.17
CA PRO A 19 2.78 -2.00 -24.43
C PRO A 19 2.93 -0.75 -23.59
N VAL A 20 1.92 -0.37 -22.81
CA VAL A 20 1.91 0.85 -22.00
C VAL A 20 2.36 0.51 -20.58
N PRO A 21 3.58 0.93 -20.16
CA PRO A 21 4.04 0.69 -18.81
C PRO A 21 3.23 1.50 -17.79
N THR A 22 3.29 1.09 -16.53
CA THR A 22 2.55 1.72 -15.44
C THR A 22 3.49 2.62 -14.64
N PRO A 23 3.36 3.95 -14.77
CA PRO A 23 4.18 4.89 -14.01
C PRO A 23 3.63 5.14 -12.61
N LEU A 24 4.40 5.85 -11.78
CA LEU A 24 4.02 6.16 -10.41
C LEU A 24 2.68 6.88 -10.30
N GLU A 25 2.43 7.87 -11.15
CA GLU A 25 1.20 8.66 -11.11
C GLU A 25 -0.05 7.83 -11.40
N ALA A 26 0.07 6.71 -12.13
CA ALA A 26 -1.06 5.82 -12.40
C ALA A 26 -1.59 5.16 -11.12
N PHE A 27 -0.77 5.06 -10.08
CA PHE A 27 -1.16 4.50 -8.79
C PHE A 27 -1.94 5.50 -7.92
N SER A 28 -1.97 6.77 -8.28
CA SER A 28 -2.55 7.83 -7.44
C SER A 28 -2.15 7.67 -5.97
N PRO A 29 -0.83 7.58 -5.68
CA PRO A 29 -0.39 7.18 -4.35
C PRO A 29 -0.77 8.19 -3.29
N ARG A 30 -1.12 7.68 -2.12
CA ARG A 30 -1.33 8.46 -0.91
C ARG A 30 -0.32 8.00 0.13
N TYR A 31 0.14 8.92 0.94
CA TYR A 31 1.19 8.69 1.93
C TYR A 31 0.76 9.19 3.30
N GLY A 32 1.23 8.53 4.36
CA GLY A 32 1.00 8.96 5.72
C GLY A 32 -0.48 9.11 6.06
N GLN A 33 -0.85 10.23 6.62
CA GLN A 33 -2.22 10.50 7.07
C GLN A 33 -3.23 10.46 5.93
N GLU A 34 -2.85 10.88 4.73
CA GLU A 34 -3.73 10.79 3.56
C GLU A 34 -4.03 9.34 3.18
N ALA A 35 -3.05 8.45 3.32
CA ALA A 35 -3.26 7.01 3.07
C ALA A 35 -4.27 6.43 4.06
N LEU A 36 -4.19 6.80 5.33
CA LEU A 36 -5.15 6.41 6.35
C LEU A 36 -6.55 6.93 6.01
N GLN A 37 -6.67 8.23 5.75
CA GLN A 37 -7.94 8.90 5.49
C GLN A 37 -8.65 8.31 4.27
N ASP A 38 -7.89 8.00 3.22
CA ASP A 38 -8.43 7.49 1.95
C ASP A 38 -9.07 6.11 2.10
N ASN A 39 -8.68 5.35 3.12
CA ASN A 39 -9.17 3.99 3.35
C ASN A 39 -10.22 3.89 4.45
N LEU A 40 -10.52 4.97 5.18
CA LEU A 40 -11.52 4.93 6.23
C LEU A 40 -12.91 4.64 5.69
N GLY A 41 -13.55 3.60 6.22
CA GLY A 41 -14.89 3.22 5.82
C GLY A 41 -15.00 2.57 4.45
N MET A 42 -13.88 2.25 3.81
CA MET A 42 -13.86 1.60 2.51
C MET A 42 -13.94 0.07 2.67
N ARG A 43 -14.14 -0.62 1.54
CA ARG A 43 -14.21 -2.10 1.49
C ARG A 43 -12.90 -2.67 0.93
N THR A 44 -11.79 -2.28 1.51
CA THR A 44 -10.46 -2.79 1.13
C THR A 44 -9.91 -3.63 2.27
N ALA A 45 -8.92 -4.50 1.96
CA ALA A 45 -8.22 -5.22 3.01
C ALA A 45 -7.50 -4.24 3.94
N MET A 46 -6.91 -3.17 3.39
CA MET A 46 -6.29 -2.13 4.20
C MET A 46 -7.28 -1.51 5.18
N ALA A 47 -8.51 -1.23 4.76
CA ALA A 47 -9.54 -0.69 5.65
C ALA A 47 -9.86 -1.66 6.80
N ALA A 48 -9.92 -2.96 6.50
CA ALA A 48 -10.14 -3.99 7.53
C ALA A 48 -8.97 -4.04 8.53
N PHE A 49 -7.75 -3.90 8.06
CA PHE A 49 -6.56 -3.84 8.92
C PHE A 49 -6.58 -2.60 9.83
N ILE A 50 -7.03 -1.47 9.31
CA ILE A 50 -7.19 -0.25 10.10
C ILE A 50 -8.22 -0.46 11.21
N ASP A 51 -9.36 -1.08 10.89
CA ASP A 51 -10.40 -1.38 11.87
C ASP A 51 -9.87 -2.32 12.96
N LEU A 52 -9.09 -3.32 12.59
CA LEU A 52 -8.44 -4.22 13.54
C LEU A 52 -7.49 -3.46 14.47
N ALA A 53 -6.62 -2.64 13.90
CA ALA A 53 -5.67 -1.85 14.70
C ALA A 53 -6.39 -0.94 15.69
N ARG A 54 -7.46 -0.30 15.26
CA ARG A 54 -8.29 0.55 16.14
C ARG A 54 -8.92 -0.25 17.27
N SER A 55 -9.44 -1.45 16.97
CA SER A 55 -10.04 -2.30 17.99
C SER A 55 -9.06 -2.74 19.07
N LEU A 56 -7.77 -2.79 18.72
CA LEU A 56 -6.68 -3.15 19.63
C LEU A 56 -6.01 -1.92 20.26
N ASN A 57 -6.50 -0.72 19.99
CA ASN A 57 -5.87 0.53 20.40
C ASN A 57 -4.39 0.62 20.00
N ALA A 58 -4.05 0.05 18.84
CA ALA A 58 -2.69 0.06 18.33
C ALA A 58 -2.37 1.40 17.65
N GLU A 59 -1.10 1.80 17.71
CA GLU A 59 -0.59 2.86 16.85
C GLU A 59 -0.52 2.34 15.42
N MET A 60 -0.73 3.23 14.45
CA MET A 60 -0.69 2.88 13.03
C MET A 60 0.31 3.76 12.28
N VAL A 61 1.09 3.10 11.43
CA VAL A 61 1.93 3.76 10.43
C VAL A 61 1.38 3.34 9.07
N THR A 62 0.96 4.30 8.27
CA THR A 62 0.36 4.05 6.96
C THR A 62 1.22 4.71 5.88
N PRO A 63 2.36 4.10 5.52
CA PRO A 63 3.32 4.75 4.62
C PRO A 63 2.79 4.94 3.21
N VAL A 64 1.98 4.01 2.71
CA VAL A 64 1.50 4.01 1.32
C VAL A 64 0.12 3.39 1.22
N SER A 65 -0.74 4.04 0.43
CA SER A 65 -1.91 3.41 -0.17
C SER A 65 -1.90 3.75 -1.66
N ALA A 66 -1.74 2.74 -2.51
CA ALA A 66 -1.59 2.93 -3.94
C ALA A 66 -2.26 1.78 -4.70
N MET A 67 -3.00 2.13 -5.75
CA MET A 67 -3.63 1.15 -6.62
C MET A 67 -3.70 1.72 -8.03
N ALA A 68 -3.25 0.93 -9.01
CA ALA A 68 -3.36 1.29 -10.42
C ALA A 68 -4.24 0.29 -11.16
N ASN A 69 -4.97 0.78 -12.14
CA ASN A 69 -5.75 -0.08 -13.04
C ASN A 69 -4.82 -0.97 -13.87
N PRO A 70 -5.31 -2.11 -14.38
CA PRO A 70 -4.51 -2.99 -15.23
C PRO A 70 -3.87 -2.24 -16.40
N SER A 71 -2.57 -2.44 -16.56
CA SER A 71 -1.75 -1.85 -17.61
C SER A 71 -0.48 -2.69 -17.73
N GLY A 72 0.52 -2.26 -18.51
CA GLY A 72 1.78 -2.95 -18.65
C GLY A 72 2.59 -3.02 -17.34
N PRO A 73 3.78 -3.62 -17.39
CA PRO A 73 4.64 -3.74 -16.21
C PRO A 73 4.88 -2.40 -15.54
N VAL A 74 5.00 -2.44 -14.21
CA VAL A 74 5.25 -1.25 -13.40
C VAL A 74 6.65 -0.72 -13.68
N HIS A 75 6.79 0.60 -13.85
CA HIS A 75 8.11 1.24 -13.95
C HIS A 75 8.96 0.88 -12.73
N ALA A 76 10.22 0.53 -12.97
CA ALA A 76 11.15 0.19 -11.89
C ALA A 76 11.23 1.31 -10.85
N ALA A 77 11.29 2.57 -11.30
CA ALA A 77 11.35 3.71 -10.39
C ALA A 77 10.08 3.84 -9.53
N ALA A 78 8.91 3.52 -10.08
CA ALA A 78 7.65 3.54 -9.33
C ALA A 78 7.62 2.44 -8.28
N TYR A 79 8.01 1.23 -8.66
CA TYR A 79 8.13 0.11 -7.74
C TYR A 79 9.10 0.42 -6.61
N ASP A 80 10.28 0.94 -6.94
CA ASP A 80 11.31 1.29 -5.95
C ASP A 80 10.81 2.35 -4.98
N GLU A 81 10.14 3.39 -5.46
CA GLU A 81 9.61 4.46 -4.60
C GLU A 81 8.56 3.94 -3.62
N LEU A 82 7.59 3.16 -4.10
CA LEU A 82 6.50 2.66 -3.28
C LEU A 82 6.99 1.62 -2.25
N THR A 83 7.84 0.69 -2.69
CA THR A 83 8.38 -0.33 -1.77
C THR A 83 9.34 0.26 -0.77
N ARG A 84 10.16 1.24 -1.17
CA ARG A 84 11.08 1.93 -0.26
C ARG A 84 10.33 2.58 0.89
N ARG A 85 9.22 3.24 0.63
CA ARG A 85 8.40 3.88 1.67
C ARG A 85 7.88 2.87 2.68
N ILE A 86 7.50 1.68 2.23
CA ILE A 86 7.04 0.61 3.12
C ILE A 86 8.20 0.08 3.96
N VAL A 87 9.31 -0.25 3.31
CA VAL A 87 10.48 -0.83 3.99
C VAL A 87 11.07 0.14 5.02
N GLU A 88 11.18 1.42 4.68
CA GLU A 88 11.73 2.43 5.59
C GLU A 88 10.82 2.67 6.81
N ALA A 89 9.53 2.44 6.68
CA ALA A 89 8.58 2.62 7.79
C ALA A 89 8.50 1.40 8.72
N ALA A 90 9.03 0.25 8.31
CA ALA A 90 8.88 -1.01 9.04
C ALA A 90 9.65 -1.09 10.38
N PRO A 91 10.87 -0.53 10.54
CA PRO A 91 11.58 -0.65 11.81
C PRO A 91 10.77 -0.11 12.99
N GLY A 92 10.74 -0.86 14.08
CA GLY A 92 10.00 -0.49 15.29
C GLY A 92 8.53 -0.86 15.29
N CYS A 93 8.01 -1.42 14.19
CA CYS A 93 6.64 -1.93 14.14
C CYS A 93 6.56 -3.35 14.71
N ASP A 94 5.49 -3.62 15.46
CA ASP A 94 5.25 -4.95 16.05
C ASP A 94 4.59 -5.90 15.06
N ALA A 95 3.85 -5.35 14.08
CA ALA A 95 3.19 -6.13 13.04
C ALA A 95 3.20 -5.34 11.73
N ILE A 96 3.18 -6.09 10.62
CA ILE A 96 3.14 -5.54 9.26
C ILE A 96 1.98 -6.21 8.54
N LEU A 97 1.00 -5.42 8.12
CA LEU A 97 -0.20 -5.87 7.42
C LEU A 97 -0.22 -5.22 6.04
N LEU A 98 -0.10 -6.05 5.01
CA LEU A 98 0.02 -5.57 3.62
C LEU A 98 -1.16 -6.05 2.79
N ASP A 99 -1.78 -5.10 2.11
CA ASP A 99 -2.83 -5.35 1.11
C ASP A 99 -2.14 -5.32 -0.26
N LEU A 100 -1.82 -6.50 -0.77
CA LEU A 100 -1.05 -6.69 -1.99
C LEU A 100 -1.81 -7.51 -3.03
N HIS A 101 -1.40 -7.35 -4.29
CA HIS A 101 -1.89 -8.14 -5.41
C HIS A 101 -0.77 -9.00 -5.98
N GLY A 102 -1.00 -10.30 -6.11
CA GLY A 102 0.02 -11.24 -6.61
C GLY A 102 0.33 -11.14 -8.09
N ALA A 103 -0.47 -10.37 -8.86
CA ALA A 103 -0.34 -10.27 -10.31
C ALA A 103 0.49 -9.07 -10.78
N MET A 104 1.14 -8.35 -9.87
CA MET A 104 1.99 -7.21 -10.24
C MET A 104 3.33 -7.69 -10.78
N VAL A 105 3.73 -7.14 -11.94
CA VAL A 105 5.05 -7.32 -12.57
C VAL A 105 5.73 -5.96 -12.67
N ALA A 106 6.97 -5.92 -12.23
CA ALA A 106 7.77 -4.69 -12.26
C ALA A 106 9.06 -4.88 -13.08
#